data_70cf9ae5d770a852a965bcc8af5f9df5
#
_entry.id   70cf9ae5d770a852a965bcc8af5f9df5
#
_cell.length_a   1.000
_cell.length_b   1.000
_cell.length_c   1.000
_cell.angle_alpha   90.00
_cell.angle_beta   90.00
_cell.angle_gamma   90.00
#
_symmetry.space_group_name_H-M   'P 1'
#
loop_
_entity.id
_entity.type
_entity.pdbx_description
1 polymer ?
#
loop_
_entity_poly.entity_id
_entity_poly.type
_entity_poly.pdbx_seq_one_letter_code
_entity_poly.pdbx_strand_id
1 'polypeptide(L)'
;MEVRQNLIQLCEKINGGHYTITPKCAEYRLFEQWITDEQIAVMLALTSMKPSFVPMIARKAGMSVRRTREVLHEITDIGLCVQVIIPMVGLEIYLLPPYTPGIFEFLLINEKFCIAHPEIAYAFHQHETTSQIEHAPTTPMGAG
;
A
#
# COMPACT_ATOMS: atom_id res chain seq x y z
N MET A 1 17.22 13.67 -7.85
CA MET A 1 15.83 13.25 -7.79
C MET A 1 15.20 13.75 -6.50
N GLU A 2 14.09 14.44 -6.62
CA GLU A 2 13.43 15.02 -5.45
C GLU A 2 12.78 13.96 -4.58
N VAL A 3 12.99 14.04 -3.26
CA VAL A 3 12.39 13.11 -2.31
C VAL A 3 10.93 13.51 -2.08
N ARG A 4 10.03 12.56 -2.24
CA ARG A 4 8.60 12.79 -2.05
C ARG A 4 8.24 12.54 -0.59
N GLN A 5 8.03 13.62 0.17
CA GLN A 5 7.72 13.52 1.59
C GLN A 5 6.40 12.81 1.85
N ASN A 6 5.40 13.00 0.99
CA ASN A 6 4.13 12.31 1.12
C ASN A 6 4.29 10.79 0.96
N LEU A 7 5.18 10.36 0.07
CA LEU A 7 5.46 8.94 -0.09
C LEU A 7 6.17 8.37 1.13
N ILE A 8 7.09 9.11 1.73
CA ILE A 8 7.74 8.70 2.98
C ILE A 8 6.68 8.53 4.07
N GLN A 9 5.76 9.48 4.21
CA GLN A 9 4.67 9.39 5.18
C GLN A 9 3.82 8.15 4.96
N LEU A 10 3.49 7.84 3.70
CA LEU A 10 2.71 6.65 3.38
C LEU A 10 3.46 5.39 3.76
N CYS A 11 4.73 5.29 3.41
CA CYS A 11 5.54 4.12 3.73
C CYS A 11 5.66 3.91 5.24
N GLU A 12 5.84 4.99 6.00
CA GLU A 12 5.86 4.90 7.46
C GLU A 12 4.53 4.39 8.02
N LYS A 13 3.43 4.85 7.44
CA LYS A 13 2.10 4.41 7.86
C LYS A 13 1.88 2.92 7.61
N ILE A 14 2.24 2.42 6.44
CA ILE A 14 1.99 1.02 6.09
C ILE A 14 2.97 0.07 6.76
N ASN A 15 4.17 0.53 7.15
CA ASN A 15 5.08 -0.33 7.89
C ASN A 15 4.80 -0.34 9.40
N GLY A 16 3.84 0.46 9.86
CA GLY A 16 3.45 0.51 11.26
C GLY A 16 4.48 1.17 12.17
N GLY A 17 5.40 1.96 11.62
CA GLY A 17 6.41 2.63 12.40
C GLY A 17 7.54 1.74 12.89
N HIS A 18 7.69 0.55 12.31
CA HIS A 18 8.71 -0.41 12.75
C HIS A 18 10.14 0.07 12.50
N TYR A 19 10.33 0.91 11.50
CA TYR A 19 11.64 1.50 11.22
C TYR A 19 11.46 2.79 10.43
N THR A 20 12.52 3.59 10.40
CA THR A 20 12.51 4.88 9.70
C THR A 20 12.58 4.66 8.19
N ILE A 21 11.70 5.33 7.46
CA ILE A 21 11.67 5.23 6.00
C ILE A 21 12.61 6.28 5.40
N THR A 22 13.45 5.82 4.48
CA THR A 22 14.30 6.69 3.66
C THR A 22 14.08 6.34 2.19
N PRO A 23 14.54 7.19 1.25
CA PRO A 23 14.43 6.86 -0.18
C PRO A 23 15.18 5.59 -0.59
N LYS A 24 16.00 5.03 0.27
CA LYS A 24 16.71 3.77 0.02
C LYS A 24 15.92 2.54 0.42
N CYS A 25 14.84 2.72 1.18
CA CYS A 25 14.02 1.60 1.63
C CYS A 25 13.30 0.95 0.44
N ALA A 26 13.10 -0.38 0.54
CA ALA A 26 12.45 -1.15 -0.51
C ALA A 26 11.03 -0.64 -0.80
N GLU A 27 10.28 -0.30 0.26
CA GLU A 27 8.92 0.22 0.13
C GLU A 27 8.88 1.49 -0.71
N TYR A 28 9.77 2.45 -0.40
CA TYR A 28 9.82 3.70 -1.13
C TYR A 28 10.15 3.46 -2.61
N ARG A 29 11.16 2.63 -2.86
CA ARG A 29 11.61 2.34 -4.22
C ARG A 29 10.55 1.59 -5.02
N LEU A 30 9.77 0.75 -4.36
CA LEU A 30 8.68 0.01 -4.99
C LEU A 30 7.63 0.96 -5.56
N PHE A 31 7.29 2.01 -4.82
CA PHE A 31 6.19 2.90 -5.19
C PHE A 31 6.61 4.12 -6.00
N GLU A 32 7.84 4.61 -5.84
CA GLU A 32 8.22 5.95 -6.32
C GLU A 32 8.02 6.16 -7.81
N GLN A 33 8.13 5.11 -8.61
CA GLN A 33 8.10 5.24 -10.06
C GLN A 33 6.68 5.34 -10.65
N TRP A 34 5.69 4.83 -9.92
CA TRP A 34 4.35 4.72 -10.51
C TRP A 34 3.22 5.27 -9.66
N ILE A 35 3.40 5.43 -8.34
CA ILE A 35 2.31 5.89 -7.49
C ILE A 35 2.09 7.40 -7.68
N THR A 36 0.82 7.80 -7.77
CA THR A 36 0.46 9.20 -7.94
C THR A 36 0.22 9.88 -6.60
N ASP A 37 0.31 11.21 -6.58
CA ASP A 37 0.04 11.97 -5.37
C ASP A 37 -1.40 11.83 -4.89
N GLU A 38 -2.35 11.70 -5.82
CA GLU A 38 -3.75 11.46 -5.45
C GLU A 38 -3.91 10.10 -4.78
N GLN A 39 -3.25 9.08 -5.31
CA GLN A 39 -3.27 7.75 -4.69
C GLN A 39 -2.68 7.79 -3.30
N ILE A 40 -1.57 8.49 -3.12
CA ILE A 40 -0.97 8.65 -1.80
C ILE A 40 -1.91 9.37 -0.84
N ALA A 41 -2.56 10.45 -1.30
CA ALA A 41 -3.49 11.20 -0.47
C ALA A 41 -4.66 10.34 0.00
N VAL A 42 -5.21 9.53 -0.88
CA VAL A 42 -6.30 8.61 -0.53
C VAL A 42 -5.83 7.54 0.44
N MET A 43 -4.68 6.95 0.22
CA MET A 43 -4.13 5.94 1.12
C MET A 43 -3.80 6.51 2.49
N LEU A 44 -3.30 7.74 2.56
CA LEU A 44 -3.06 8.42 3.84
C LEU A 44 -4.37 8.73 4.57
N ALA A 45 -5.46 8.91 3.84
CA ALA A 45 -6.78 9.15 4.42
C ALA A 45 -7.43 7.87 4.96
N LEU A 46 -7.00 6.70 4.50
CA LEU A 46 -7.51 5.42 5.00
C LEU A 46 -6.95 5.15 6.40
N THR A 47 -7.74 4.45 7.22
CA THR A 47 -7.30 4.03 8.55
C THR A 47 -6.75 2.60 8.46
N SER A 48 -5.59 2.38 9.07
CA SER A 48 -4.97 1.06 9.05
C SER A 48 -5.85 0.03 9.73
N MET A 49 -6.22 -1.01 8.98
CA MET A 49 -7.00 -2.15 9.47
C MET A 49 -8.37 -1.80 10.04
N LYS A 50 -8.88 -0.58 9.78
CA LYS A 50 -10.22 -0.17 10.22
C LYS A 50 -11.02 0.28 9.01
N PRO A 51 -12.33 -0.03 8.97
CA PRO A 51 -13.17 0.35 7.84
C PRO A 51 -13.37 1.86 7.76
N SER A 52 -13.37 2.37 6.54
CA SER A 52 -13.64 3.78 6.25
C SER A 52 -14.60 3.88 5.08
N PHE A 53 -15.46 4.90 5.11
CA PHE A 53 -16.43 5.16 4.07
C PHE A 53 -15.95 6.25 3.13
N VAL A 54 -16.39 6.19 1.88
CA VAL A 54 -15.94 7.13 0.83
C VAL A 54 -16.05 8.60 1.24
N PRO A 55 -17.16 9.09 1.81
CA PRO A 55 -17.25 10.50 2.19
C PRO A 55 -16.21 10.94 3.23
N MET A 56 -15.88 10.06 4.18
CA MET A 56 -14.86 10.34 5.19
C MET A 56 -13.47 10.39 4.56
N ILE A 57 -13.20 9.45 3.67
CA ILE A 57 -11.92 9.39 2.97
C ILE A 57 -11.74 10.65 2.11
N ALA A 58 -12.78 11.04 1.38
CA ALA A 58 -12.73 12.22 0.53
C ALA A 58 -12.43 13.48 1.34
N ARG A 59 -13.06 13.62 2.51
CA ARG A 59 -12.82 14.78 3.38
C ARG A 59 -11.38 14.82 3.86
N LYS A 60 -10.84 13.71 4.31
CA LYS A 60 -9.47 13.64 4.80
C LYS A 60 -8.45 13.88 3.68
N ALA A 61 -8.74 13.38 2.49
CA ALA A 61 -7.84 13.54 1.35
C ALA A 61 -7.95 14.92 0.70
N GLY A 62 -8.98 15.69 1.04
CA GLY A 62 -9.21 17.01 0.42
C GLY A 62 -9.65 16.89 -1.03
N MET A 63 -10.40 15.85 -1.37
CA MET A 63 -10.82 15.56 -2.74
C MET A 63 -12.33 15.41 -2.81
N SER A 64 -12.90 15.54 -4.02
CA SER A 64 -14.33 15.29 -4.22
C SER A 64 -14.65 13.81 -3.99
N VAL A 65 -15.89 13.52 -3.61
CA VAL A 65 -16.34 12.14 -3.42
C VAL A 65 -16.17 11.33 -4.71
N ARG A 66 -16.51 11.93 -5.84
CA ARG A 66 -16.42 11.27 -7.14
C ARG A 66 -14.98 10.88 -7.46
N ARG A 67 -14.04 11.82 -7.33
CA ARG A 67 -12.63 11.55 -7.63
C ARG A 67 -12.04 10.56 -6.64
N THR A 68 -12.41 10.69 -5.37
CA THR A 68 -11.96 9.75 -4.34
C THR A 68 -12.40 8.32 -4.67
N ARG A 69 -13.64 8.15 -5.11
CA ARG A 69 -14.13 6.81 -5.49
C ARG A 69 -13.36 6.26 -6.68
N GLU A 70 -13.07 7.08 -7.68
CA GLU A 70 -12.27 6.66 -8.83
C GLU A 70 -10.89 6.18 -8.39
N VAL A 71 -10.22 6.95 -7.54
CA VAL A 71 -8.90 6.59 -7.03
C VAL A 71 -8.94 5.34 -6.17
N LEU A 72 -9.97 5.20 -5.33
CA LEU A 72 -10.17 3.98 -4.52
C LEU A 72 -10.30 2.74 -5.40
N HIS A 73 -11.03 2.85 -6.51
CA HIS A 73 -11.15 1.73 -7.45
C HIS A 73 -9.80 1.41 -8.09
N GLU A 74 -9.03 2.43 -8.45
CA GLU A 74 -7.67 2.23 -9.00
C GLU A 74 -6.78 1.47 -8.03
N ILE A 75 -6.70 1.94 -6.79
CA ILE A 75 -5.80 1.32 -5.81
C ILE A 75 -6.29 -0.03 -5.32
N THR A 76 -7.61 -0.26 -5.34
CA THR A 76 -8.16 -1.58 -5.04
C THR A 76 -7.78 -2.57 -6.13
N ASP A 77 -7.88 -2.17 -7.39
CA ASP A 77 -7.51 -3.04 -8.52
C ASP A 77 -6.02 -3.39 -8.50
N ILE A 78 -5.17 -2.46 -8.07
CA ILE A 78 -3.74 -2.69 -7.94
C ILE A 78 -3.44 -3.63 -6.76
N GLY A 79 -4.21 -3.53 -5.67
CA GLY A 79 -3.99 -4.30 -4.46
C GLY A 79 -3.48 -3.47 -3.30
N LEU A 80 -3.65 -2.15 -3.36
CA LEU A 80 -3.14 -1.24 -2.32
C LEU A 80 -4.11 -1.04 -1.18
N CYS A 81 -5.38 -1.36 -1.38
CA CYS A 81 -6.37 -1.32 -0.30
C CYS A 81 -7.36 -2.45 -0.47
N VAL A 82 -8.12 -2.71 0.60
CA VAL A 82 -9.14 -3.76 0.61
C VAL A 82 -10.50 -3.11 0.57
N GLN A 83 -11.33 -3.57 -0.37
CA GLN A 83 -12.72 -3.13 -0.48
C GLN A 83 -13.63 -4.26 0.01
N VAL A 84 -14.59 -3.90 0.85
CA VAL A 84 -15.63 -4.81 1.30
C VAL A 84 -16.98 -4.19 0.95
N ILE A 85 -17.81 -4.93 0.26
CA ILE A 85 -19.15 -4.49 -0.09
C ILE A 85 -20.13 -5.26 0.78
N ILE A 86 -21.02 -4.53 1.47
CA ILE A 86 -22.08 -5.14 2.26
C ILE A 86 -23.31 -5.22 1.36
N PRO A 87 -23.67 -6.42 0.85
CA PRO A 87 -24.64 -6.54 -0.23
C PRO A 87 -26.02 -6.02 0.12
N MET A 88 -26.45 -6.22 1.37
CA MET A 88 -27.82 -5.88 1.78
C MET A 88 -28.11 -4.39 1.74
N VAL A 89 -27.09 -3.56 1.94
CA VAL A 89 -27.25 -2.11 1.99
C VAL A 89 -26.43 -1.39 0.93
N GLY A 90 -25.68 -2.13 0.11
CA GLY A 90 -24.86 -1.54 -0.94
C GLY A 90 -23.74 -0.65 -0.42
N LEU A 91 -23.28 -0.91 0.80
CA LEU A 91 -22.29 -0.07 1.45
C LEU A 91 -20.89 -0.49 1.05
N GLU A 92 -20.10 0.47 0.58
CA GLU A 92 -18.70 0.24 0.25
C GLU A 92 -17.81 0.69 1.41
N ILE A 93 -16.98 -0.22 1.88
CA ILE A 93 -16.05 0.02 2.98
C ILE A 93 -14.63 -0.24 2.47
N TYR A 94 -13.71 0.62 2.84
CA TYR A 94 -12.31 0.49 2.45
C TYR A 94 -11.43 0.49 3.69
N LEU A 95 -10.36 -0.30 3.65
CA LEU A 95 -9.37 -0.29 4.71
C LEU A 95 -7.96 -0.45 4.12
N LEU A 96 -6.98 0.04 4.87
CA LEU A 96 -5.59 -0.01 4.46
C LEU A 96 -4.93 -1.21 5.12
N PRO A 97 -4.49 -2.22 4.34
CA PRO A 97 -3.72 -3.31 4.92
C PRO A 97 -2.29 -2.88 5.22
N PRO A 98 -1.56 -3.61 6.06
CA PRO A 98 -0.15 -3.32 6.27
C PRO A 98 0.66 -3.62 5.03
N TYR A 99 1.92 -3.13 4.98
CA TYR A 99 2.78 -3.40 3.85
C TYR A 99 3.11 -4.90 3.76
N THR A 100 3.49 -5.51 4.85
CA THR A 100 3.79 -6.94 4.94
C THR A 100 3.24 -7.52 6.26
N PRO A 101 2.45 -8.61 6.25
CA PRO A 101 1.80 -9.19 5.06
C PRO A 101 0.64 -8.32 4.62
N GLY A 102 0.49 -8.15 3.31
CA GLY A 102 -0.63 -7.39 2.79
C GLY A 102 -0.34 -6.78 1.42
N ILE A 103 -0.06 -5.49 1.37
CA ILE A 103 0.10 -4.74 0.11
C ILE A 103 1.13 -5.39 -0.80
N PHE A 104 2.30 -5.70 -0.27
CA PHE A 104 3.39 -6.25 -1.06
C PHE A 104 3.01 -7.58 -1.71
N GLU A 105 2.38 -8.47 -0.95
CA GLU A 105 1.93 -9.76 -1.45
C GLU A 105 0.81 -9.62 -2.48
N PHE A 106 -0.10 -8.67 -2.28
CA PHE A 106 -1.17 -8.40 -3.24
C PHE A 106 -0.61 -7.92 -4.58
N LEU A 107 0.41 -7.08 -4.56
CA LEU A 107 1.06 -6.63 -5.79
C LEU A 107 1.70 -7.78 -6.56
N LEU A 108 2.30 -8.72 -5.84
CA LEU A 108 2.94 -9.88 -6.46
C LEU A 108 1.97 -10.80 -7.17
N ILE A 109 0.77 -10.98 -6.63
CA ILE A 109 -0.22 -11.87 -7.22
C ILE A 109 -1.05 -11.18 -8.31
N ASN A 110 -0.91 -9.88 -8.48
CA ASN A 110 -1.62 -9.14 -9.52
C ASN A 110 -0.86 -9.27 -10.84
N GLU A 111 -1.27 -10.23 -11.66
CA GLU A 111 -0.58 -10.54 -12.91
C GLU A 111 -0.49 -9.35 -13.85
N LYS A 112 -1.59 -8.62 -14.02
CA LYS A 112 -1.61 -7.43 -14.88
C LYS A 112 -0.62 -6.38 -14.41
N PHE A 113 -0.58 -6.14 -13.12
CA PHE A 113 0.31 -5.15 -12.53
C PHE A 113 1.78 -5.57 -12.69
N CYS A 114 2.09 -6.84 -12.46
CA CYS A 114 3.45 -7.35 -12.59
C CYS A 114 3.94 -7.31 -14.05
N ILE A 115 3.05 -7.56 -15.01
CA ILE A 115 3.41 -7.44 -16.43
C ILE A 115 3.72 -5.99 -16.79
N ALA A 116 2.92 -5.05 -16.30
CA ALA A 116 3.13 -3.62 -16.56
C ALA A 116 4.35 -3.06 -15.81
N HIS A 117 4.71 -3.67 -14.69
CA HIS A 117 5.79 -3.19 -13.82
C HIS A 117 6.70 -4.35 -13.42
N PRO A 118 7.56 -4.82 -14.36
CA PRO A 118 8.44 -5.97 -14.06
C PRO A 118 9.41 -5.72 -12.91
N GLU A 119 9.69 -4.48 -12.58
CA GLU A 119 10.54 -4.11 -11.45
C GLU A 119 10.00 -4.59 -10.11
N ILE A 120 8.70 -4.93 -10.03
CA ILE A 120 8.08 -5.45 -8.81
C ILE A 120 8.71 -6.77 -8.38
N ALA A 121 8.93 -7.67 -9.34
CA ALA A 121 9.57 -8.97 -9.04
C ALA A 121 10.99 -8.77 -8.50
N TYR A 122 11.71 -7.82 -9.07
CA TYR A 122 13.06 -7.50 -8.59
C TYR A 122 13.02 -6.90 -7.18
N ALA A 123 12.09 -5.99 -6.94
CA ALA A 123 11.92 -5.40 -5.61
C ALA A 123 11.57 -6.46 -4.57
N PHE A 124 10.75 -7.44 -4.93
CA PHE A 124 10.42 -8.56 -4.04
C PHE A 124 11.68 -9.34 -3.66
N HIS A 125 12.49 -9.67 -4.64
CA HIS A 125 13.73 -10.42 -4.40
C HIS A 125 14.66 -9.65 -3.46
N GLN A 126 14.82 -8.35 -3.69
CA GLN A 126 15.64 -7.52 -2.82
C GLN A 126 15.08 -7.43 -1.41
N HIS A 127 13.76 -7.27 -1.30
CA HIS A 127 13.09 -7.18 0.00
C HIS A 127 13.29 -8.47 0.81
N GLU A 128 13.09 -9.62 0.20
CA GLU A 128 13.28 -10.89 0.88
C GLU A 128 14.72 -11.10 1.31
N THR A 129 15.67 -10.79 0.42
CA THR A 129 17.08 -10.93 0.73
C THR A 129 17.47 -10.05 1.92
N THR A 130 17.01 -8.80 1.92
CA THR A 130 17.30 -7.87 3.02
C THR A 130 16.66 -8.35 4.31
N SER A 131 15.42 -8.78 4.26
CA SER A 131 14.72 -9.29 5.43
C SER A 131 15.39 -10.53 6.01
N GLN A 132 15.84 -11.43 5.15
CA GLN A 132 16.54 -12.63 5.60
C GLN A 132 17.86 -12.29 6.27
N ILE A 133 18.61 -11.33 5.74
CA ILE A 133 19.86 -10.90 6.33
C ILE A 133 19.63 -10.27 7.70
N GLU A 134 18.60 -9.44 7.83
CA GLU A 134 18.32 -8.71 9.07
C GLU A 134 17.66 -9.57 10.14
N HIS A 135 16.82 -10.52 9.75
CA HIS A 135 15.94 -11.24 10.68
C HIS A 135 16.11 -12.74 10.72
N ALA A 136 16.94 -13.31 9.83
CA ALA A 136 17.06 -14.75 9.71
C ALA A 136 17.34 -15.47 11.03
N PRO A 137 18.25 -14.96 11.91
CA PRO A 137 18.55 -15.65 13.15
C PRO A 137 17.43 -15.66 14.17
N THR A 138 16.44 -14.80 14.01
CA THR A 138 15.44 -14.55 15.06
C THR A 138 14.11 -15.23 14.82
N THR A 139 13.86 -15.70 13.61
CA THR A 139 12.54 -16.25 13.28
C THR A 139 12.67 -17.57 12.54
N PRO A 140 12.33 -18.69 13.18
CA PRO A 140 12.28 -19.97 12.49
C PRO A 140 11.23 -19.91 11.38
N MET A 141 11.62 -20.27 10.19
CA MET A 141 10.73 -20.19 9.03
C MET A 141 9.56 -21.15 9.12
N GLY A 142 9.74 -22.25 9.81
CA GLY A 142 8.66 -23.21 10.01
C GLY A 142 7.51 -22.66 10.84
N ALA A 143 7.71 -21.55 11.52
CA ALA A 143 6.67 -20.90 12.31
C ALA A 143 5.72 -20.08 11.45
N GLY A 144 6.10 -19.82 10.22
CA GLY A 144 5.27 -19.02 9.30
C GLY A 144 4.18 -19.81 8.64
#